data_4a7f0b0e7628edb008dd4744602457cc
#
_entry.id   4a7f0b0e7628edb008dd4744602457cc
#
_cell.length_a   1.000
_cell.length_b   1.000
_cell.length_c   1.000
_cell.angle_alpha   90.00
_cell.angle_beta   90.00
_cell.angle_gamma   90.00
#
_symmetry.space_group_name_H-M   'P 1'
#
loop_
_entity.id
_entity.type
_entity.pdbx_description
1 polymer ?
#
loop_
_entity_poly.entity_id
_entity_poly.type
_entity_poly.pdbx_seq_one_letter_code
_entity_poly.pdbx_strand_id
1 'polypeptide(L)'
;MKIKQLFYLGKWFFGARVLGRKRPLQTVLFISDKCNLRCKHCSVYAKEKPNVMTFDEIRKELEYSYSLGSRFVDLEGGEVMIWRDGDKTINDVIDMAREVGFFSVTITTNAQLPFAGSHADSIWVSLDGYGEFHEEIRGKGTFARLEKNIAECGHKHLSVNMVVNKYNYTSVEQTIRYVKDNPAIESISINFYTPFPDAENMMVTQEQRCEIIDKVIRMKKNGYPIMNSVSGLKLMKHNKFKRHCWVTNFVYADHTHSGCAGEQLGICDDCGLCMAGEMNAVFNFRPDTIFAGLKLRM
;
A
#
# COMPACT_ATOMS: atom_id res chain seq x y z
N MET A 1 0.29 19.99 0.97
CA MET A 1 -0.90 19.85 0.05
C MET A 1 -1.34 21.22 -0.48
N LYS A 2 -1.62 21.34 -1.80
CA LYS A 2 -2.07 22.60 -2.43
C LYS A 2 -3.56 22.85 -2.11
N ILE A 3 -3.98 24.12 -2.00
CA ILE A 3 -5.39 24.49 -1.71
C ILE A 3 -6.40 23.80 -2.66
N LYS A 4 -6.06 23.71 -3.95
CA LYS A 4 -6.90 23.04 -4.96
C LYS A 4 -7.14 21.55 -4.64
N GLN A 5 -6.14 20.87 -4.07
CA GLN A 5 -6.26 19.46 -3.67
C GLN A 5 -7.19 19.30 -2.47
N LEU A 6 -7.08 20.18 -1.47
CA LEU A 6 -7.96 20.19 -0.30
C LEU A 6 -9.42 20.42 -0.72
N PHE A 7 -9.64 21.37 -1.62
CA PHE A 7 -10.98 21.65 -2.15
C PHE A 7 -11.55 20.43 -2.91
N TYR A 8 -10.71 19.76 -3.72
CA TYR A 8 -11.11 18.53 -4.41
C TYR A 8 -11.51 17.44 -3.42
N LEU A 9 -10.70 17.20 -2.39
CA LEU A 9 -10.99 16.20 -1.34
C LEU A 9 -12.31 16.50 -0.62
N GLY A 10 -12.55 17.75 -0.26
CA GLY A 10 -13.80 18.18 0.36
C GLY A 10 -15.03 17.94 -0.53
N LYS A 11 -14.93 18.32 -1.82
CA LYS A 11 -15.99 18.10 -2.82
C LYS A 11 -16.22 16.60 -3.06
N TRP A 12 -15.15 15.82 -3.17
CA TRP A 12 -15.21 14.37 -3.33
C TRP A 12 -15.91 13.72 -2.13
N PHE A 13 -15.47 14.06 -0.91
CA PHE A 13 -16.04 13.51 0.33
C PHE A 13 -17.53 13.86 0.47
N PHE A 14 -17.90 15.12 0.23
CA PHE A 14 -19.29 15.55 0.24
C PHE A 14 -20.12 14.79 -0.79
N GLY A 15 -19.62 14.67 -2.01
CA GLY A 15 -20.27 13.90 -3.09
C GLY A 15 -20.48 12.44 -2.71
N ALA A 16 -19.48 11.81 -2.11
CA ALA A 16 -19.53 10.42 -1.70
C ALA A 16 -20.46 10.19 -0.49
N ARG A 17 -20.36 11.07 0.54
CA ARG A 17 -21.06 10.86 1.81
C ARG A 17 -22.51 11.33 1.79
N VAL A 18 -22.77 12.45 1.11
CA VAL A 18 -24.10 13.10 1.09
C VAL A 18 -24.89 12.76 -0.15
N LEU A 19 -24.25 12.78 -1.33
CA LEU A 19 -24.93 12.55 -2.61
C LEU A 19 -24.84 11.08 -3.09
N GLY A 20 -24.20 10.18 -2.31
CA GLY A 20 -24.07 8.77 -2.65
C GLY A 20 -23.21 8.47 -3.90
N ARG A 21 -22.41 9.44 -4.38
CA ARG A 21 -21.58 9.30 -5.59
C ARG A 21 -20.34 8.46 -5.29
N LYS A 22 -20.35 7.22 -5.71
CA LYS A 22 -19.21 6.30 -5.55
C LYS A 22 -18.22 6.51 -6.71
N ARG A 23 -17.20 7.35 -6.51
CA ARG A 23 -16.11 7.58 -7.46
C ARG A 23 -14.79 7.28 -6.78
N PRO A 24 -13.86 6.54 -7.40
CA PRO A 24 -12.56 6.28 -6.79
C PRO A 24 -11.81 7.59 -6.55
N LEU A 25 -11.08 7.63 -5.46
CA LEU A 25 -10.17 8.73 -5.11
C LEU A 25 -8.72 8.38 -5.48
N GLN A 26 -8.41 7.10 -5.43
CA GLN A 26 -7.09 6.52 -5.64
C GLN A 26 -7.17 5.39 -6.66
N THR A 27 -6.09 5.22 -7.41
CA THR A 27 -5.85 4.04 -8.24
C THR A 27 -4.62 3.32 -7.74
N VAL A 28 -4.69 2.01 -7.63
CA VAL A 28 -3.53 1.11 -7.51
C VAL A 28 -3.35 0.47 -8.87
N LEU A 29 -2.24 0.75 -9.53
CA LEU A 29 -1.94 0.29 -10.87
C LEU A 29 -0.77 -0.70 -10.86
N PHE A 30 -1.07 -1.96 -11.11
CA PHE A 30 -0.07 -3.03 -11.29
C PHE A 30 0.45 -3.01 -12.71
N ILE A 31 1.58 -2.34 -12.93
CA ILE A 31 2.15 -2.16 -14.28
C ILE A 31 2.79 -3.43 -14.85
N SER A 32 3.06 -4.44 -13.99
CA SER A 32 3.66 -5.70 -14.40
C SER A 32 3.49 -6.78 -13.32
N ASP A 33 3.36 -8.03 -13.73
CA ASP A 33 3.43 -9.20 -12.83
C ASP A 33 4.89 -9.69 -12.62
N LYS A 34 5.87 -9.12 -13.35
CA LYS A 34 7.27 -9.54 -13.28
C LYS A 34 7.92 -9.08 -11.97
N CYS A 35 8.57 -10.00 -11.25
CA CYS A 35 9.25 -9.72 -9.99
C CYS A 35 10.59 -10.44 -9.91
N ASN A 36 11.54 -9.86 -9.17
CA ASN A 36 12.83 -10.44 -8.84
C ASN A 36 12.83 -11.26 -7.54
N LEU A 37 11.68 -11.34 -6.84
CA LEU A 37 11.47 -12.16 -5.64
C LEU A 37 10.31 -13.16 -5.83
N ARG A 38 10.25 -14.13 -4.92
CA ARG A 38 9.17 -15.14 -4.82
C ARG A 38 8.70 -15.24 -3.37
N CYS A 39 8.09 -14.15 -2.85
CA CYS A 39 7.68 -14.07 -1.46
C CYS A 39 6.53 -15.03 -1.16
N LYS A 40 6.56 -15.69 0.01
CA LYS A 40 5.57 -16.71 0.40
C LYS A 40 4.12 -16.23 0.39
N HIS A 41 3.88 -14.95 0.69
CA HIS A 41 2.53 -14.37 0.80
C HIS A 41 2.06 -13.64 -0.47
N CYS A 42 2.85 -13.65 -1.54
CA CYS A 42 2.55 -12.85 -2.72
C CYS A 42 1.45 -13.49 -3.58
N SER A 43 0.43 -12.71 -3.91
CA SER A 43 -0.66 -13.12 -4.82
C SER A 43 -0.42 -12.71 -6.27
N VAL A 44 0.61 -11.89 -6.55
CA VAL A 44 0.84 -11.29 -7.87
C VAL A 44 1.84 -12.10 -8.69
N TYR A 45 2.87 -12.67 -8.04
CA TYR A 45 3.91 -13.42 -8.76
C TYR A 45 3.49 -14.86 -9.02
N ALA A 46 4.34 -15.60 -9.74
CA ALA A 46 4.23 -17.01 -10.08
C ALA A 46 3.45 -17.33 -11.36
N LYS A 47 3.16 -16.33 -12.16
CA LYS A 47 2.67 -16.60 -13.52
C LYS A 47 3.84 -17.08 -14.38
N GLU A 48 3.65 -18.17 -15.12
CA GLU A 48 4.64 -18.65 -16.10
C GLU A 48 4.92 -17.61 -17.19
N LYS A 49 3.91 -16.84 -17.54
CA LYS A 49 3.99 -15.72 -18.47
C LYS A 49 3.49 -14.46 -17.78
N PRO A 50 4.38 -13.64 -17.20
CA PRO A 50 3.98 -12.40 -16.55
C PRO A 50 3.48 -11.39 -17.59
N ASN A 51 2.37 -10.72 -17.29
CA ASN A 51 1.92 -9.56 -18.05
C ASN A 51 2.84 -8.38 -17.72
N VAL A 52 3.14 -7.59 -18.74
CA VAL A 52 3.93 -6.35 -18.62
C VAL A 52 3.27 -5.32 -19.51
N MET A 53 2.73 -4.27 -18.94
CA MET A 53 2.16 -3.17 -19.71
C MET A 53 3.26 -2.37 -20.41
N THR A 54 3.01 -1.96 -21.63
CA THR A 54 3.80 -0.96 -22.35
C THR A 54 3.57 0.43 -21.77
N PHE A 55 4.45 1.37 -22.09
CA PHE A 55 4.32 2.77 -21.67
C PHE A 55 2.99 3.39 -22.14
N ASP A 56 2.57 3.09 -23.36
CA ASP A 56 1.30 3.59 -23.92
C ASP A 56 0.07 2.95 -23.28
N GLU A 57 0.14 1.67 -22.90
CA GLU A 57 -0.93 1.01 -22.15
C GLU A 57 -1.09 1.60 -20.77
N ILE A 58 0.03 1.84 -20.06
CA ILE A 58 0.01 2.52 -18.76
C ILE A 58 -0.61 3.91 -18.87
N ARG A 59 -0.29 4.68 -19.93
CA ARG A 59 -0.90 6.00 -20.16
C ARG A 59 -2.41 5.91 -20.27
N LYS A 60 -2.91 4.97 -21.06
CA LYS A 60 -4.37 4.75 -21.24
C LYS A 60 -5.05 4.43 -19.91
N GLU A 61 -4.45 3.57 -19.09
CA GLU A 61 -5.00 3.20 -17.78
C GLU A 61 -4.98 4.37 -16.79
N LEU A 62 -3.95 5.21 -16.82
CA LEU A 62 -3.86 6.42 -16.01
C LEU A 62 -4.94 7.44 -16.43
N GLU A 63 -5.10 7.69 -17.72
CA GLU A 63 -6.11 8.61 -18.26
C GLU A 63 -7.53 8.11 -17.94
N TYR A 64 -7.79 6.82 -18.08
CA TYR A 64 -9.04 6.21 -17.71
C TYR A 64 -9.32 6.37 -16.21
N SER A 65 -8.38 6.00 -15.37
CA SER A 65 -8.48 6.13 -13.91
C SER A 65 -8.71 7.59 -13.48
N TYR A 66 -8.03 8.53 -14.11
CA TYR A 66 -8.23 9.96 -13.88
C TYR A 66 -9.65 10.41 -14.25
N SER A 67 -10.20 9.90 -15.36
CA SER A 67 -11.57 10.20 -15.82
C SER A 67 -12.63 9.69 -14.84
N LEU A 68 -12.39 8.57 -14.15
CA LEU A 68 -13.26 8.04 -13.11
C LEU A 68 -13.31 8.94 -11.86
N GLY A 69 -12.25 9.74 -11.62
CA GLY A 69 -12.15 10.63 -10.46
C GLY A 69 -10.92 10.40 -9.59
N SER A 70 -10.09 9.40 -9.87
CA SER A 70 -8.83 9.20 -9.15
C SER A 70 -7.90 10.39 -9.29
N ARG A 71 -7.27 10.77 -8.18
CA ARG A 71 -6.29 11.87 -8.13
C ARG A 71 -4.99 11.48 -7.45
N PHE A 72 -4.95 10.29 -6.92
CA PHE A 72 -3.77 9.67 -6.32
C PHE A 72 -3.54 8.34 -7.03
N VAL A 73 -2.30 8.01 -7.34
CA VAL A 73 -1.95 6.74 -7.95
C VAL A 73 -0.78 6.11 -7.20
N ASP A 74 -0.93 4.83 -6.91
CA ASP A 74 0.11 3.96 -6.39
C ASP A 74 0.51 3.02 -7.53
N LEU A 75 1.74 3.15 -8.01
CA LEU A 75 2.32 2.27 -9.02
C LEU A 75 2.90 1.06 -8.31
N GLU A 76 2.34 -0.07 -8.61
CA GLU A 76 2.68 -1.36 -8.03
C GLU A 76 2.92 -2.41 -9.13
N GLY A 77 3.09 -3.65 -8.73
CA GLY A 77 3.24 -4.77 -9.65
C GLY A 77 3.95 -5.92 -8.98
N GLY A 78 4.71 -6.70 -9.75
CA GLY A 78 5.70 -7.59 -9.19
C GLY A 78 6.79 -6.77 -8.50
N GLU A 79 7.64 -6.10 -9.29
CA GLU A 79 8.60 -5.10 -8.80
C GLU A 79 8.71 -3.95 -9.82
N VAL A 80 8.34 -2.77 -9.42
CA VAL A 80 8.30 -1.60 -10.31
C VAL A 80 9.68 -1.15 -10.79
N MET A 81 10.73 -1.37 -9.99
CA MET A 81 12.10 -0.97 -10.34
C MET A 81 12.71 -1.79 -11.48
N ILE A 82 12.15 -2.97 -11.82
CA ILE A 82 12.60 -3.76 -12.97
C ILE A 82 11.83 -3.44 -14.25
N TRP A 83 10.74 -2.67 -14.16
CA TRP A 83 9.93 -2.34 -15.34
C TRP A 83 10.71 -1.51 -16.34
N ARG A 84 10.60 -1.88 -17.61
CA ARG A 84 11.19 -1.16 -18.75
C ARG A 84 10.32 -1.34 -19.98
N ASP A 85 10.27 -0.30 -20.80
CA ASP A 85 9.73 -0.33 -22.16
C ASP A 85 10.64 0.49 -23.06
N GLY A 86 11.50 -0.19 -23.85
CA GLY A 86 12.62 0.44 -24.53
C GLY A 86 13.57 1.11 -23.56
N ASP A 87 13.76 2.40 -23.70
CA ASP A 87 14.55 3.28 -22.81
C ASP A 87 13.77 3.83 -21.60
N LYS A 88 12.44 3.61 -21.60
CA LYS A 88 11.56 4.10 -20.54
C LYS A 88 11.73 3.31 -19.25
N THR A 89 11.64 4.03 -18.15
CA THR A 89 11.78 3.55 -16.77
C THR A 89 10.55 3.89 -15.93
N ILE A 90 10.53 3.45 -14.69
CA ILE A 90 9.46 3.84 -13.74
C ILE A 90 9.40 5.37 -13.54
N ASN A 91 10.51 6.09 -13.62
CA ASN A 91 10.51 7.54 -13.52
C ASN A 91 9.72 8.21 -14.65
N ASP A 92 9.84 7.70 -15.88
CA ASP A 92 9.04 8.19 -17.01
C ASP A 92 7.53 7.96 -16.78
N VAL A 93 7.15 6.83 -16.18
CA VAL A 93 5.77 6.54 -15.80
C VAL A 93 5.28 7.50 -14.71
N ILE A 94 6.10 7.79 -13.71
CA ILE A 94 5.77 8.73 -12.65
C ILE A 94 5.53 10.14 -13.23
N ASP A 95 6.40 10.58 -14.11
CA ASP A 95 6.29 11.89 -14.73
C ASP A 95 5.04 11.96 -15.63
N MET A 96 4.77 10.91 -16.41
CA MET A 96 3.55 10.78 -17.19
C MET A 96 2.28 10.85 -16.33
N ALA A 97 2.26 10.20 -15.17
CA ALA A 97 1.11 10.26 -14.26
C ALA A 97 0.84 11.70 -13.76
N ARG A 98 1.90 12.49 -13.54
CA ARG A 98 1.77 13.93 -13.23
C ARG A 98 1.27 14.74 -14.41
N GLU A 99 1.72 14.45 -15.64
CA GLU A 99 1.21 15.08 -16.86
C GLU A 99 -0.28 14.83 -17.04
N VAL A 100 -0.77 13.62 -16.76
CA VAL A 100 -2.21 13.28 -16.77
C VAL A 100 -2.98 14.10 -15.72
N GLY A 101 -2.33 14.53 -14.64
CA GLY A 101 -2.91 15.42 -13.64
C GLY A 101 -3.10 14.83 -12.26
N PHE A 102 -2.51 13.67 -11.96
CA PHE A 102 -2.54 13.10 -10.61
C PHE A 102 -1.85 14.04 -9.61
N PHE A 103 -2.41 14.13 -8.41
CA PHE A 103 -1.91 15.02 -7.36
C PHE A 103 -0.68 14.47 -6.67
N SER A 104 -0.59 13.15 -6.59
CA SER A 104 0.53 12.43 -5.99
C SER A 104 0.68 11.07 -6.65
N VAL A 105 1.92 10.71 -6.89
CA VAL A 105 2.33 9.42 -7.45
C VAL A 105 3.21 8.72 -6.43
N THR A 106 2.79 7.56 -6.00
CA THR A 106 3.51 6.68 -5.08
C THR A 106 4.05 5.48 -5.83
N ILE A 107 5.18 4.94 -5.41
CA ILE A 107 5.65 3.62 -5.83
C ILE A 107 5.76 2.69 -4.64
N THR A 108 5.50 1.39 -4.86
CA THR A 108 5.79 0.33 -3.90
C THR A 108 6.90 -0.55 -4.44
N THR A 109 7.97 -0.74 -3.65
CA THR A 109 9.13 -1.56 -4.04
C THR A 109 9.51 -2.55 -2.95
N ASN A 110 10.09 -3.68 -3.36
CA ASN A 110 10.71 -4.64 -2.44
C ASN A 110 12.13 -4.21 -2.00
N ALA A 111 12.63 -3.10 -2.51
CA ALA A 111 13.93 -2.51 -2.21
C ALA A 111 15.14 -3.44 -2.46
N GLN A 112 15.01 -4.40 -3.39
CA GLN A 112 16.14 -5.26 -3.79
C GLN A 112 17.01 -4.65 -4.90
N LEU A 113 16.54 -3.58 -5.52
CA LEU A 113 17.29 -2.75 -6.46
C LEU A 113 17.42 -1.34 -5.90
N PRO A 114 18.46 -0.59 -6.28
CA PRO A 114 18.56 0.83 -5.93
C PRO A 114 17.36 1.61 -6.47
N PHE A 115 16.83 2.50 -5.63
CA PHE A 115 15.71 3.39 -5.98
C PHE A 115 15.98 4.87 -5.61
N ALA A 116 17.25 5.20 -5.35
CA ALA A 116 17.72 6.57 -5.27
C ALA A 116 17.41 7.32 -6.57
N GLY A 117 17.07 8.59 -6.47
CA GLY A 117 16.67 9.40 -7.63
C GLY A 117 15.27 9.08 -8.17
N SER A 118 14.43 8.35 -7.44
CA SER A 118 13.03 8.18 -7.82
C SER A 118 12.31 9.52 -7.86
N HIS A 119 11.50 9.72 -8.91
CA HIS A 119 10.65 10.91 -9.07
C HIS A 119 9.33 10.81 -8.27
N ALA A 120 9.05 9.72 -7.57
CA ALA A 120 7.81 9.54 -6.80
C ALA A 120 7.64 10.63 -5.73
N ASP A 121 6.38 10.96 -5.40
CA ASP A 121 6.07 11.86 -4.27
C ASP A 121 6.25 11.15 -2.93
N SER A 122 6.04 9.83 -2.90
CA SER A 122 6.33 8.97 -1.76
C SER A 122 6.72 7.56 -2.20
N ILE A 123 7.50 6.89 -1.37
CA ILE A 123 7.96 5.52 -1.61
C ILE A 123 7.51 4.63 -0.47
N TRP A 124 6.88 3.52 -0.83
CA TRP A 124 6.57 2.44 0.10
C TRP A 124 7.53 1.29 -0.10
N VAL A 125 8.23 0.93 0.96
CA VAL A 125 9.11 -0.24 0.97
C VAL A 125 8.41 -1.39 1.69
N SER A 126 8.38 -2.54 1.07
CA SER A 126 7.80 -3.75 1.62
C SER A 126 8.73 -4.36 2.67
N LEU A 127 8.43 -4.20 3.96
CA LEU A 127 9.21 -4.70 5.10
C LEU A 127 8.36 -5.64 5.96
N ASP A 128 8.57 -6.95 5.88
CA ASP A 128 7.75 -7.96 6.57
C ASP A 128 8.32 -8.48 7.88
N GLY A 129 9.15 -7.70 8.54
CA GLY A 129 9.77 -8.05 9.81
C GLY A 129 11.19 -7.54 9.92
N TYR A 130 11.79 -7.62 11.10
CA TYR A 130 13.20 -7.30 11.30
C TYR A 130 14.08 -8.54 11.06
N GLY A 131 15.15 -8.39 10.30
CA GLY A 131 16.13 -9.44 10.06
C GLY A 131 15.54 -10.73 9.46
N GLU A 132 15.73 -11.83 10.19
CA GLU A 132 15.31 -13.16 9.77
C GLU A 132 13.80 -13.31 9.50
N PHE A 133 12.95 -12.56 10.21
CA PHE A 133 11.50 -12.55 9.96
C PHE A 133 11.13 -12.03 8.58
N HIS A 134 11.87 -11.03 8.09
CA HIS A 134 11.71 -10.54 6.72
C HIS A 134 12.19 -11.60 5.72
N GLU A 135 13.36 -12.19 5.99
CA GLU A 135 13.98 -13.19 5.10
C GLU A 135 13.20 -14.50 5.04
N GLU A 136 12.52 -14.89 6.11
CA GLU A 136 11.63 -16.06 6.12
C GLU A 136 10.51 -15.94 5.07
N ILE A 137 10.06 -14.72 4.82
CA ILE A 137 8.98 -14.45 3.86
C ILE A 137 9.52 -14.13 2.48
N ARG A 138 10.59 -13.34 2.38
CA ARG A 138 11.08 -12.76 1.12
C ARG A 138 12.35 -13.40 0.59
N GLY A 139 13.00 -14.27 1.38
CA GLY A 139 14.21 -15.00 1.02
C GLY A 139 15.48 -14.46 1.67
N LYS A 140 16.50 -15.31 1.77
CA LYS A 140 17.77 -15.00 2.41
C LYS A 140 18.50 -13.83 1.75
N GLY A 141 19.11 -12.95 2.57
CA GLY A 141 19.89 -11.80 2.15
C GLY A 141 19.05 -10.61 1.66
N THR A 142 17.71 -10.72 1.71
CA THR A 142 16.83 -9.63 1.26
C THR A 142 16.78 -8.50 2.27
N PHE A 143 16.91 -8.77 3.58
CA PHE A 143 16.89 -7.73 4.60
C PHE A 143 18.12 -6.82 4.52
N ALA A 144 19.31 -7.39 4.45
CA ALA A 144 20.56 -6.60 4.35
C ALA A 144 20.58 -5.71 3.08
N ARG A 145 20.03 -6.21 1.95
CA ARG A 145 19.92 -5.45 0.72
C ARG A 145 18.92 -4.32 0.81
N LEU A 146 17.78 -4.58 1.46
CA LEU A 146 16.76 -3.57 1.77
C LEU A 146 17.35 -2.45 2.65
N GLU A 147 18.05 -2.78 3.73
CA GLU A 147 18.68 -1.79 4.62
C GLU A 147 19.66 -0.90 3.86
N LYS A 148 20.52 -1.51 3.04
CA LYS A 148 21.48 -0.77 2.21
C LYS A 148 20.76 0.21 1.27
N ASN A 149 19.77 -0.27 0.51
CA ASN A 149 19.07 0.56 -0.47
C ASN A 149 18.21 1.66 0.18
N ILE A 150 17.64 1.43 1.37
CA ILE A 150 16.98 2.47 2.18
C ILE A 150 17.99 3.54 2.61
N ALA A 151 19.13 3.14 3.13
CA ALA A 151 20.17 4.08 3.61
C ALA A 151 20.71 4.97 2.47
N GLU A 152 20.81 4.41 1.26
CA GLU A 152 21.32 5.10 0.07
C GLU A 152 20.25 5.89 -0.70
N CYS A 153 18.95 5.70 -0.38
CA CYS A 153 17.84 6.25 -1.14
C CYS A 153 17.78 7.78 -1.10
N GLY A 154 17.99 8.40 0.07
CA GLY A 154 17.92 9.86 0.27
C GLY A 154 16.52 10.47 0.03
N HIS A 155 15.46 9.68 -0.12
CA HIS A 155 14.11 10.18 -0.36
C HIS A 155 13.45 10.64 0.95
N LYS A 156 12.84 11.85 0.93
CA LYS A 156 12.26 12.46 2.15
C LYS A 156 10.99 11.76 2.66
N HIS A 157 10.21 11.15 1.77
CA HIS A 157 8.93 10.52 2.09
C HIS A 157 9.02 9.02 1.80
N LEU A 158 9.83 8.32 2.59
CA LEU A 158 9.96 6.89 2.55
C LEU A 158 9.24 6.29 3.75
N SER A 159 8.27 5.44 3.50
CA SER A 159 7.56 4.67 4.51
C SER A 159 7.65 3.18 4.23
N VAL A 160 7.42 2.36 5.23
CA VAL A 160 7.42 0.92 5.06
C VAL A 160 6.03 0.32 5.30
N ASN A 161 5.75 -0.78 4.64
CA ASN A 161 4.52 -1.53 4.77
C ASN A 161 4.82 -2.95 5.25
N MET A 162 4.18 -3.37 6.34
CA MET A 162 4.31 -4.71 6.91
C MET A 162 3.01 -5.48 6.75
N VAL A 163 3.08 -6.68 6.19
CA VAL A 163 1.97 -7.64 6.14
C VAL A 163 2.18 -8.69 7.23
N VAL A 164 1.44 -8.55 8.33
CA VAL A 164 1.51 -9.44 9.48
C VAL A 164 0.88 -10.79 9.16
N ASN A 165 1.59 -11.87 9.42
CA ASN A 165 1.19 -13.24 9.20
C ASN A 165 1.77 -14.19 10.27
N LYS A 166 1.47 -15.49 10.19
CA LYS A 166 1.90 -16.48 11.19
C LYS A 166 3.41 -16.62 11.37
N TYR A 167 4.22 -16.20 10.39
CA TYR A 167 5.68 -16.30 10.46
C TYR A 167 6.34 -15.07 11.06
N ASN A 168 5.70 -13.90 11.03
CA ASN A 168 6.32 -12.64 11.45
C ASN A 168 5.60 -11.90 12.57
N TYR A 169 4.45 -12.38 13.05
CA TYR A 169 3.61 -11.65 14.01
C TYR A 169 4.35 -11.33 15.33
N THR A 170 5.29 -12.17 15.74
CA THR A 170 6.09 -11.96 16.95
C THR A 170 7.09 -10.82 16.80
N SER A 171 7.51 -10.49 15.57
CA SER A 171 8.47 -9.42 15.28
C SER A 171 7.85 -8.01 15.15
N VAL A 172 6.52 -7.87 15.21
CA VAL A 172 5.84 -6.59 14.97
C VAL A 172 6.40 -5.45 15.83
N GLU A 173 6.61 -5.69 17.13
CA GLU A 173 7.14 -4.67 18.01
C GLU A 173 8.59 -4.31 17.66
N GLN A 174 9.43 -5.32 17.42
CA GLN A 174 10.83 -5.13 17.03
C GLN A 174 10.92 -4.34 15.69
N THR A 175 10.08 -4.67 14.74
CA THR A 175 10.03 -3.98 13.44
C THR A 175 9.61 -2.51 13.59
N ILE A 176 8.60 -2.22 14.44
CA ILE A 176 8.20 -0.84 14.72
C ILE A 176 9.31 -0.05 15.42
N ARG A 177 10.07 -0.67 16.34
CA ARG A 177 11.24 -0.05 16.99
C ARG A 177 12.32 0.26 15.97
N TYR A 178 12.66 -0.70 15.10
CA TYR A 178 13.61 -0.50 14.01
C TYR A 178 13.24 0.70 13.15
N VAL A 179 11.95 0.83 12.76
CA VAL A 179 11.47 1.97 11.98
C VAL A 179 11.64 3.29 12.74
N LYS A 180 11.36 3.32 14.04
CA LYS A 180 11.55 4.52 14.87
C LYS A 180 13.01 4.96 14.92
N ASP A 181 13.93 4.00 15.00
CA ASP A 181 15.36 4.26 15.17
C ASP A 181 16.09 4.49 13.83
N ASN A 182 15.42 4.24 12.69
CA ASN A 182 15.97 4.45 11.36
C ASN A 182 15.57 5.83 10.78
N PRO A 183 16.52 6.80 10.68
CA PRO A 183 16.19 8.15 10.26
C PRO A 183 15.78 8.28 8.78
N ALA A 184 16.03 7.26 7.95
CA ALA A 184 15.62 7.25 6.55
C ALA A 184 14.16 6.82 6.36
N ILE A 185 13.48 6.34 7.42
CA ILE A 185 12.10 5.84 7.34
C ILE A 185 11.16 6.78 8.11
N GLU A 186 10.18 7.34 7.41
CA GLU A 186 9.22 8.26 8.02
C GLU A 186 8.18 7.55 8.90
N SER A 187 7.67 6.40 8.44
CA SER A 187 6.61 5.67 9.16
C SER A 187 6.44 4.22 8.70
N ILE A 188 5.64 3.47 9.46
CA ILE A 188 5.22 2.11 9.13
C ILE A 188 3.71 2.00 9.07
N SER A 189 3.21 1.32 8.02
CA SER A 189 1.83 0.84 7.93
C SER A 189 1.78 -0.64 8.28
N ILE A 190 0.84 -1.01 9.14
CA ILE A 190 0.59 -2.40 9.52
C ILE A 190 -0.65 -2.89 8.79
N ASN A 191 -0.51 -3.95 8.03
CA ASN A 191 -1.59 -4.72 7.43
C ASN A 191 -1.52 -6.17 7.91
N PHE A 192 -2.56 -6.94 7.67
CA PHE A 192 -2.57 -8.37 7.94
C PHE A 192 -2.64 -9.14 6.62
N TYR A 193 -2.17 -10.37 6.65
CA TYR A 193 -2.30 -11.25 5.50
C TYR A 193 -3.77 -11.45 5.14
N THR A 194 -4.06 -11.36 3.86
CA THR A 194 -5.37 -11.67 3.27
C THR A 194 -5.24 -12.99 2.52
N PRO A 195 -6.06 -14.02 2.82
CA PRO A 195 -5.94 -15.34 2.21
C PRO A 195 -6.49 -15.31 0.79
N PHE A 196 -5.60 -15.20 -0.20
CA PHE A 196 -5.98 -15.36 -1.60
C PHE A 196 -6.06 -16.85 -1.96
N PRO A 197 -6.91 -17.25 -2.94
CA PRO A 197 -6.96 -18.61 -3.44
C PRO A 197 -5.59 -19.13 -3.87
N ASP A 198 -5.39 -20.43 -3.73
CA ASP A 198 -4.18 -21.17 -4.13
C ASP A 198 -2.88 -20.76 -3.40
N ALA A 199 -2.95 -19.88 -2.40
CA ALA A 199 -1.84 -19.54 -1.52
C ALA A 199 -1.91 -20.31 -0.20
N GLU A 200 -0.74 -20.53 0.43
CA GLU A 200 -0.68 -21.07 1.79
C GLU A 200 -1.47 -20.18 2.75
N ASN A 201 -2.31 -20.77 3.61
CA ASN A 201 -2.95 -19.99 4.66
C ASN A 201 -1.92 -19.54 5.70
N MET A 202 -1.63 -18.25 5.70
CA MET A 202 -0.65 -17.62 6.59
C MET A 202 -1.32 -16.68 7.61
N MET A 203 -2.62 -16.79 7.81
CA MET A 203 -3.36 -15.97 8.78
C MET A 203 -2.88 -16.20 10.20
N VAL A 204 -2.88 -15.16 10.99
CA VAL A 204 -2.81 -15.23 12.46
C VAL A 204 -4.19 -15.58 13.00
N THR A 205 -4.25 -16.14 14.22
CA THR A 205 -5.54 -16.40 14.87
C THR A 205 -6.24 -15.06 15.20
N GLN A 206 -7.53 -15.14 15.46
CA GLN A 206 -8.33 -13.97 15.85
C GLN A 206 -7.82 -13.34 17.15
N GLU A 207 -7.41 -14.16 18.12
CA GLU A 207 -6.81 -13.71 19.38
C GLU A 207 -5.49 -12.98 19.13
N GLN A 208 -4.60 -13.59 18.37
CA GLN A 208 -3.32 -12.98 17.98
C GLN A 208 -3.54 -11.64 17.24
N ARG A 209 -4.51 -11.59 16.31
CA ARG A 209 -4.86 -10.35 15.60
C ARG A 209 -5.27 -9.24 16.56
N CYS A 210 -6.11 -9.55 17.53
CA CYS A 210 -6.55 -8.59 18.54
C CYS A 210 -5.38 -8.10 19.42
N GLU A 211 -4.54 -9.00 19.90
CA GLU A 211 -3.36 -8.70 20.72
C GLU A 211 -2.37 -7.81 19.99
N ILE A 212 -2.09 -8.13 18.70
CA ILE A 212 -1.20 -7.35 17.85
C ILE A 212 -1.76 -5.93 17.66
N ILE A 213 -3.04 -5.81 17.33
CA ILE A 213 -3.68 -4.50 17.16
C ILE A 213 -3.61 -3.68 18.45
N ASP A 214 -3.86 -4.29 19.62
CA ASP A 214 -3.74 -3.58 20.89
C ASP A 214 -2.30 -3.15 21.19
N LYS A 215 -1.31 -3.97 20.86
CA LYS A 215 0.10 -3.63 20.96
C LYS A 215 0.44 -2.45 20.04
N VAL A 216 0.04 -2.50 18.77
CA VAL A 216 0.28 -1.44 17.79
C VAL A 216 -0.37 -0.12 18.24
N ILE A 217 -1.61 -0.16 18.75
CA ILE A 217 -2.29 1.02 19.30
C ILE A 217 -1.53 1.60 20.50
N ARG A 218 -1.05 0.77 21.43
CA ARG A 218 -0.23 1.23 22.58
C ARG A 218 1.05 1.90 22.10
N MET A 219 1.77 1.29 21.17
CA MET A 219 3.00 1.87 20.62
C MET A 219 2.71 3.21 19.93
N LYS A 220 1.67 3.29 19.09
CA LYS A 220 1.28 4.56 18.46
C LYS A 220 0.99 5.66 19.47
N LYS A 221 0.27 5.37 20.55
CA LYS A 221 0.01 6.32 21.64
C LYS A 221 1.28 6.78 22.36
N ASN A 222 2.32 5.94 22.36
CA ASN A 222 3.65 6.24 22.90
C ASN A 222 4.57 6.94 21.88
N GLY A 223 4.03 7.46 20.77
CA GLY A 223 4.77 8.28 19.82
C GLY A 223 5.60 7.49 18.78
N TYR A 224 5.38 6.20 18.62
CA TYR A 224 6.01 5.45 17.54
C TYR A 224 5.40 5.84 16.18
N PRO A 225 6.19 5.86 15.08
CA PRO A 225 5.80 6.38 13.78
C PRO A 225 4.89 5.41 13.01
N ILE A 226 3.74 5.08 13.59
CA ILE A 226 2.77 4.18 12.99
C ILE A 226 1.73 5.01 12.23
N MET A 227 1.54 4.70 10.95
CA MET A 227 0.64 5.43 10.07
C MET A 227 -0.84 5.16 10.37
N ASN A 228 -1.20 3.89 10.59
CA ASN A 228 -2.57 3.49 10.86
C ASN A 228 -3.22 4.31 11.96
N SER A 229 -4.46 4.73 11.77
CA SER A 229 -5.22 5.41 12.82
C SER A 229 -5.67 4.44 13.91
N VAL A 230 -5.89 4.94 15.13
CA VAL A 230 -6.43 4.14 16.23
C VAL A 230 -7.84 3.66 15.92
N SER A 231 -8.66 4.53 15.30
CA SER A 231 -10.04 4.19 14.93
C SER A 231 -10.09 3.13 13.83
N GLY A 232 -9.24 3.22 12.79
CA GLY A 232 -9.11 2.22 11.74
C GLY A 232 -8.67 0.86 12.29
N LEU A 233 -7.60 0.84 13.09
CA LEU A 233 -7.09 -0.38 13.72
C LEU A 233 -8.13 -1.09 14.58
N LYS A 234 -8.92 -0.36 15.38
CA LYS A 234 -9.98 -0.95 16.21
C LYS A 234 -11.03 -1.67 15.38
N LEU A 235 -11.39 -1.12 14.22
CA LEU A 235 -12.34 -1.77 13.29
C LEU A 235 -11.77 -3.08 12.74
N MET A 236 -10.47 -3.10 12.44
CA MET A 236 -9.79 -4.28 11.89
C MET A 236 -9.66 -5.45 12.87
N LYS A 237 -9.96 -5.27 14.16
CA LYS A 237 -9.95 -6.39 15.12
C LYS A 237 -10.90 -7.52 14.72
N HIS A 238 -12.10 -7.17 14.29
CA HIS A 238 -13.18 -8.14 14.02
C HIS A 238 -13.73 -8.07 12.60
N ASN A 239 -13.24 -7.16 11.75
CA ASN A 239 -13.70 -6.94 10.37
C ASN A 239 -15.22 -6.71 10.18
N LYS A 240 -15.96 -6.42 11.26
CA LYS A 240 -17.41 -6.21 11.26
C LYS A 240 -17.76 -4.74 11.08
N PHE A 241 -17.63 -4.23 9.85
CA PHE A 241 -17.95 -2.84 9.50
C PHE A 241 -18.33 -2.72 8.01
N LYS A 242 -19.00 -1.63 7.67
CA LYS A 242 -19.35 -1.31 6.28
C LYS A 242 -18.07 -0.95 5.51
N ARG A 243 -17.81 -1.65 4.43
CA ARG A 243 -16.64 -1.43 3.57
C ARG A 243 -16.91 -0.35 2.53
N HIS A 244 -15.88 0.43 2.22
CA HIS A 244 -15.89 1.49 1.22
C HIS A 244 -14.76 1.28 0.20
N CYS A 245 -14.52 0.02 -0.22
CA CYS A 245 -13.40 -0.35 -1.09
C CYS A 245 -13.46 0.33 -2.46
N TRP A 246 -14.65 0.71 -2.93
CA TRP A 246 -14.86 1.52 -4.14
C TRP A 246 -14.09 2.85 -4.17
N VAL A 247 -13.51 3.29 -3.05
CA VAL A 247 -12.60 4.45 -2.97
C VAL A 247 -11.33 4.22 -3.78
N THR A 248 -10.93 2.98 -3.96
CA THR A 248 -9.76 2.58 -4.75
C THR A 248 -10.22 1.87 -6.03
N ASN A 249 -9.61 2.23 -7.15
CA ASN A 249 -9.68 1.49 -8.40
C ASN A 249 -8.39 0.66 -8.52
N PHE A 250 -8.51 -0.66 -8.57
CA PHE A 250 -7.40 -1.57 -8.84
C PHE A 250 -7.36 -1.89 -10.32
N VAL A 251 -6.22 -1.68 -10.94
CA VAL A 251 -5.95 -2.01 -12.34
C VAL A 251 -4.79 -2.99 -12.38
N TYR A 252 -5.04 -4.18 -12.92
CA TYR A 252 -4.04 -5.25 -12.98
C TYR A 252 -3.29 -5.24 -14.32
N ALA A 253 -2.12 -5.87 -14.35
CA ALA A 253 -1.24 -5.92 -15.51
C ALA A 253 -1.86 -6.62 -16.75
N ASP A 254 -2.96 -7.33 -16.58
CA ASP A 254 -3.78 -7.92 -17.63
C ASP A 254 -4.97 -7.03 -18.06
N HIS A 255 -4.97 -5.77 -17.67
CA HIS A 255 -6.02 -4.78 -17.91
C HIS A 255 -7.36 -5.07 -17.22
N THR A 256 -7.42 -6.00 -16.29
CA THR A 256 -8.63 -6.18 -15.48
C THR A 256 -8.75 -5.08 -14.43
N HIS A 257 -9.99 -4.68 -14.17
CA HIS A 257 -10.32 -3.63 -13.21
C HIS A 257 -11.17 -4.20 -12.08
N SER A 258 -10.90 -3.79 -10.85
CA SER A 258 -11.67 -4.21 -9.69
C SER A 258 -11.74 -3.10 -8.64
N GLY A 259 -12.86 -3.02 -7.92
CA GLY A 259 -12.93 -2.22 -6.68
C GLY A 259 -12.11 -2.83 -5.55
N CYS A 260 -12.01 -4.14 -5.50
CA CYS A 260 -11.16 -4.90 -4.57
C CYS A 260 -11.18 -6.40 -4.94
N ALA A 261 -10.01 -7.02 -5.07
CA ALA A 261 -9.92 -8.46 -5.35
C ALA A 261 -10.62 -9.33 -4.29
N GLY A 262 -10.58 -8.91 -3.01
CA GLY A 262 -11.21 -9.64 -1.91
C GLY A 262 -12.74 -9.70 -1.99
N GLU A 263 -13.39 -8.65 -2.53
CA GLU A 263 -14.85 -8.62 -2.71
C GLU A 263 -15.31 -9.68 -3.74
N GLN A 264 -14.60 -9.76 -4.86
CA GLN A 264 -14.91 -10.74 -5.92
C GLN A 264 -14.72 -12.19 -5.46
N LEU A 265 -13.78 -12.42 -4.54
CA LEU A 265 -13.45 -13.74 -4.02
C LEU A 265 -14.25 -14.12 -2.77
N GLY A 266 -15.10 -13.20 -2.25
CA GLY A 266 -15.90 -13.45 -1.03
C GLY A 266 -15.08 -13.52 0.26
N ILE A 267 -13.83 -13.05 0.28
CA ILE A 267 -12.90 -13.14 1.43
C ILE A 267 -12.88 -11.88 2.30
N CYS A 268 -13.94 -11.07 2.22
CA CYS A 268 -13.99 -9.81 2.95
C CYS A 268 -13.89 -9.96 4.47
N ASP A 269 -14.43 -11.04 5.05
CA ASP A 269 -14.39 -11.25 6.52
C ASP A 269 -12.97 -11.55 7.02
N ASP A 270 -12.11 -12.08 6.14
CA ASP A 270 -10.71 -12.38 6.40
C ASP A 270 -9.77 -11.28 5.91
N CYS A 271 -10.31 -10.15 5.44
CA CYS A 271 -9.54 -9.05 4.90
C CYS A 271 -8.48 -8.53 5.89
N GLY A 272 -7.24 -8.46 5.42
CA GLY A 272 -6.10 -7.93 6.16
C GLY A 272 -5.74 -6.48 5.83
N LEU A 273 -6.35 -5.90 4.78
CA LEU A 273 -6.03 -4.56 4.31
C LEU A 273 -6.60 -3.50 5.27
N CYS A 274 -5.76 -2.94 6.14
CA CYS A 274 -6.17 -1.96 7.16
C CYS A 274 -6.78 -0.69 6.56
N MET A 275 -6.51 -0.39 5.28
CA MET A 275 -7.18 0.71 4.57
C MET A 275 -8.72 0.56 4.59
N ALA A 276 -9.27 -0.66 4.62
CA ALA A 276 -10.71 -0.86 4.71
C ALA A 276 -11.29 -0.28 6.01
N GLY A 277 -10.61 -0.49 7.15
CA GLY A 277 -10.95 0.12 8.43
C GLY A 277 -10.75 1.63 8.45
N GLU A 278 -9.66 2.13 7.85
CA GLU A 278 -9.40 3.56 7.72
C GLU A 278 -10.52 4.26 6.94
N MET A 279 -10.93 3.72 5.81
CA MET A 279 -12.01 4.32 5.00
C MET A 279 -13.34 4.32 5.76
N ASN A 280 -13.69 3.23 6.46
CA ASN A 280 -14.89 3.26 7.31
C ASN A 280 -14.81 4.33 8.38
N ALA A 281 -13.67 4.48 9.05
CA ALA A 281 -13.46 5.49 10.08
C ALA A 281 -13.57 6.92 9.51
N VAL A 282 -13.02 7.19 8.30
CA VAL A 282 -13.19 8.47 7.60
C VAL A 282 -14.65 8.77 7.32
N PHE A 283 -15.41 7.80 6.79
CA PHE A 283 -16.84 7.98 6.49
C PHE A 283 -17.72 8.10 7.74
N ASN A 284 -17.21 7.69 8.92
CA ASN A 284 -17.81 7.91 10.23
C ASN A 284 -17.21 9.12 10.98
N PHE A 285 -16.54 10.03 10.27
CA PHE A 285 -16.01 11.28 10.79
C PHE A 285 -15.05 11.12 11.98
N ARG A 286 -14.23 10.05 12.00
CA ARG A 286 -13.23 9.86 13.05
C ARG A 286 -12.05 10.82 12.84
N PRO A 287 -11.81 11.78 13.77
CA PRO A 287 -10.82 12.84 13.53
C PRO A 287 -9.40 12.29 13.38
N ASP A 288 -9.00 11.31 14.19
CA ASP A 288 -7.68 10.69 14.14
C ASP A 288 -7.37 10.08 12.78
N THR A 289 -8.39 9.50 12.12
CA THR A 289 -8.24 8.93 10.77
C THR A 289 -8.20 10.01 9.70
N ILE A 290 -9.03 11.05 9.83
CA ILE A 290 -9.05 12.17 8.88
C ILE A 290 -7.69 12.88 8.89
N PHE A 291 -7.15 13.17 10.08
CA PHE A 291 -5.82 13.80 10.21
C PHE A 291 -4.70 12.89 9.69
N ALA A 292 -4.75 11.58 9.97
CA ALA A 292 -3.79 10.62 9.41
C ALA A 292 -3.82 10.62 7.88
N GLY A 293 -5.01 10.58 7.28
CA GLY A 293 -5.17 10.61 5.82
C GLY A 293 -4.69 11.93 5.18
N LEU A 294 -4.92 13.07 5.84
CA LEU A 294 -4.41 14.36 5.37
C LEU A 294 -2.88 14.43 5.45
N LYS A 295 -2.29 13.93 6.55
CA LYS A 295 -0.82 13.90 6.73
C LYS A 295 -0.13 13.09 5.63
N LEU A 296 -0.71 11.97 5.20
CA LEU A 296 -0.22 11.16 4.09
C LEU A 296 -0.15 11.90 2.74
N ARG A 297 -0.89 12.98 2.62
CA ARG A 297 -1.07 13.72 1.35
C ARG A 297 -0.41 15.11 1.40
N MET A 298 0.21 15.49 2.53
CA MET A 298 0.96 16.74 2.70
C MET A 298 2.42 16.57 2.35
#